data_dd6b293190db64b613639477ae2fa8f9
#
_entry.id   dd6b293190db64b613639477ae2fa8f9
#
_cell.length_a   1.000
_cell.length_b   1.000
_cell.length_c   1.000
_cell.angle_alpha   90.00
_cell.angle_beta   90.00
_cell.angle_gamma   90.00
#
_symmetry.space_group_name_H-M   'P 1'
#
loop_
_entity.id
_entity.type
_entity.pdbx_description
1 polymer ?
#
loop_
_entity_poly.entity_id
_entity_poly.type
_entity_poly.pdbx_seq_one_letter_code
_entity_poly.pdbx_strand_id
1 'polypeptide(L)'
;MLELYPNYYPKFTCTADQCPITCCQEWKISVDDDTYRNWFTIQPPTDVAPQKATLSAYTTYQAETRVIRLNEQKKCPFLKENRLCRLVLAYGDAILSETCTTFPREFHTFSNHVEKTLMPSCPAVIDLWKEETKLSFPSVDASLCSDTDNLLFSVRSHLISLMQNNPASPEHILLECFYILLESQQQTLSSDLLADYFSESVIGQLSDAIEQMDFPLEDTLSECNELLQDLAVNYQKEGLYSRFLTPLLALADQISAGTVTYDLTEEWDTFEQQFFQYQALIRNFLTNEFFSDLLSPDGDLESIIVQMQWIGMEYAVVRHSIFLKWLSDGKGELRYDVVRDSLVVLTRMTGYEKDDIYEYLENSFEHIIWDWGYFALICG
;
A
#
# COMPACT_ATOMS: atom_id res chain seq x y z
N MET A 1 17.84 17.76 12.38
CA MET A 1 16.53 17.30 12.85
C MET A 1 16.69 15.84 13.28
N LEU A 2 16.00 15.38 14.30
CA LEU A 2 16.04 13.97 14.72
C LEU A 2 15.44 13.10 13.59
N GLU A 3 16.10 11.98 13.26
CA GLU A 3 15.59 11.03 12.28
C GLU A 3 15.12 9.76 13.00
N LEU A 4 13.88 9.36 12.73
CA LEU A 4 13.24 8.17 13.28
C LEU A 4 12.92 7.20 12.13
N TYR A 5 13.26 5.93 12.30
CA TYR A 5 12.99 4.91 11.29
C TYR A 5 12.88 3.51 11.91
N PRO A 6 12.10 2.60 11.30
CA PRO A 6 11.97 1.22 11.75
C PRO A 6 13.29 0.44 11.60
N ASN A 7 13.39 -0.67 12.33
CA ASN A 7 14.59 -1.52 12.39
C ASN A 7 15.02 -2.11 11.03
N TYR A 8 14.12 -2.23 10.08
CA TYR A 8 14.39 -2.76 8.74
C TYR A 8 14.91 -1.69 7.77
N TYR A 9 14.63 -0.40 7.99
CA TYR A 9 14.98 0.68 7.08
C TYR A 9 16.46 0.70 6.66
N PRO A 10 17.44 0.61 7.58
CA PRO A 10 18.85 0.61 7.20
C PRO A 10 19.33 -0.68 6.51
N LYS A 11 18.52 -1.75 6.54
CA LYS A 11 18.83 -3.03 5.89
C LYS A 11 18.49 -3.03 4.40
N PHE A 12 17.72 -2.05 3.93
CA PHE A 12 17.27 -1.99 2.55
C PHE A 12 18.43 -1.80 1.57
N THR A 13 18.45 -2.68 0.57
CA THR A 13 19.33 -2.57 -0.59
C THR A 13 18.55 -2.90 -1.86
N CYS A 14 18.61 -2.02 -2.86
CA CYS A 14 17.97 -2.27 -4.15
C CYS A 14 18.60 -3.49 -4.83
N THR A 15 17.76 -4.44 -5.28
CA THR A 15 18.21 -5.67 -5.94
C THR A 15 18.53 -5.49 -7.43
N ALA A 16 18.38 -4.28 -7.95
CA ALA A 16 18.77 -3.84 -9.31
C ALA A 16 18.34 -4.83 -10.41
N ASP A 17 19.27 -5.48 -11.07
CA ASP A 17 19.01 -6.44 -12.16
C ASP A 17 18.31 -7.72 -11.71
N GLN A 18 18.34 -8.05 -10.43
CA GLN A 18 17.64 -9.20 -9.83
C GLN A 18 16.19 -8.88 -9.44
N CYS A 19 15.75 -7.62 -9.57
CA CYS A 19 14.41 -7.20 -9.16
C CYS A 19 13.33 -7.91 -9.98
N PRO A 20 12.37 -8.65 -9.39
CA PRO A 20 11.31 -9.33 -10.13
C PRO A 20 10.33 -8.36 -10.78
N ILE A 21 9.99 -7.26 -10.10
CA ILE A 21 9.07 -6.21 -10.56
C ILE A 21 9.79 -4.87 -10.46
N THR A 22 10.49 -4.50 -11.55
CA THR A 22 11.27 -3.26 -11.57
C THR A 22 10.38 -2.01 -11.49
N CYS A 23 10.81 -0.99 -10.74
CA CYS A 23 10.17 0.33 -10.70
C CYS A 23 10.30 1.12 -12.02
N CYS A 24 11.12 0.65 -12.96
CA CYS A 24 11.31 1.24 -14.29
C CYS A 24 10.34 0.69 -15.35
N GLN A 25 9.31 -0.05 -14.96
CA GLN A 25 8.34 -0.64 -15.88
C GLN A 25 6.93 -0.52 -15.32
N GLU A 26 5.97 -0.20 -16.21
CA GLU A 26 4.53 -0.16 -15.93
C GLU A 26 4.14 0.80 -14.78
N TRP A 27 5.02 1.71 -14.42
CA TRP A 27 4.80 2.68 -13.36
C TRP A 27 5.23 4.08 -13.81
N LYS A 28 4.50 5.10 -13.33
CA LYS A 28 4.77 6.51 -13.63
C LYS A 28 5.93 6.99 -12.77
N ILE A 29 6.98 7.49 -13.41
CA ILE A 29 8.18 7.98 -12.74
C ILE A 29 8.17 9.49 -12.89
N SER A 30 7.95 10.21 -11.79
CA SER A 30 7.98 11.66 -11.79
C SER A 30 9.40 12.21 -11.96
N VAL A 31 9.47 13.39 -12.56
CA VAL A 31 10.71 14.13 -12.78
C VAL A 31 10.53 15.54 -12.24
N ASP A 32 11.23 15.83 -11.15
CA ASP A 32 11.25 17.14 -10.52
C ASP A 32 11.82 18.23 -11.44
N ASP A 33 11.48 19.49 -11.18
CA ASP A 33 11.85 20.62 -12.04
C ASP A 33 13.36 20.87 -12.09
N ASP A 34 14.10 20.59 -11.04
CA ASP A 34 15.55 20.76 -10.99
C ASP A 34 16.24 19.72 -11.86
N THR A 35 15.84 18.46 -11.75
CA THR A 35 16.27 17.39 -12.65
C THR A 35 15.91 17.68 -14.10
N TYR A 36 14.67 18.12 -14.37
CA TYR A 36 14.25 18.47 -15.72
C TYR A 36 15.08 19.59 -16.33
N ARG A 37 15.38 20.66 -15.56
CA ARG A 37 16.23 21.76 -16.02
C ARG A 37 17.66 21.28 -16.32
N ASN A 38 18.23 20.43 -15.48
CA ASN A 38 19.53 19.84 -15.69
C ASN A 38 19.57 19.00 -16.98
N TRP A 39 18.51 18.22 -17.23
CA TRP A 39 18.40 17.34 -18.38
C TRP A 39 18.32 18.07 -19.74
N PHE A 40 18.07 19.37 -19.78
CA PHE A 40 18.09 20.15 -21.03
C PHE A 40 19.46 20.23 -21.72
N THR A 41 20.53 20.09 -20.95
CA THR A 41 21.89 20.22 -21.46
C THR A 41 22.60 18.88 -21.64
N ILE A 42 21.98 17.79 -21.20
CA ILE A 42 22.60 16.46 -21.19
C ILE A 42 22.06 15.63 -22.36
N GLN A 43 22.97 15.09 -23.16
CA GLN A 43 22.62 14.18 -24.24
C GLN A 43 22.28 12.79 -23.66
N PRO A 44 21.34 12.04 -24.23
CA PRO A 44 21.09 10.67 -23.81
C PRO A 44 22.26 9.74 -24.17
N PRO A 45 22.45 8.65 -23.40
CA PRO A 45 23.39 7.58 -23.81
C PRO A 45 23.08 7.10 -25.23
N THR A 46 24.13 6.76 -25.99
CA THR A 46 24.01 6.42 -27.43
C THR A 46 23.20 5.15 -27.72
N ASP A 47 23.00 4.29 -26.71
CA ASP A 47 22.21 3.06 -26.81
C ASP A 47 20.74 3.23 -26.39
N VAL A 48 20.26 4.47 -26.17
CA VAL A 48 18.85 4.75 -25.94
C VAL A 48 18.11 4.93 -27.27
N ALA A 49 17.02 4.22 -27.47
CA ALA A 49 16.20 4.32 -28.67
C ALA A 49 14.75 4.73 -28.34
N PRO A 50 14.12 5.59 -29.16
CA PRO A 50 14.73 6.44 -30.21
C PRO A 50 15.63 7.51 -29.62
N GLN A 51 16.71 7.85 -30.32
CA GLN A 51 17.60 8.93 -29.92
C GLN A 51 16.89 10.29 -29.98
N LYS A 52 17.01 11.08 -28.90
CA LYS A 52 16.52 12.46 -28.83
C LYS A 52 17.66 13.42 -28.53
N ALA A 53 17.43 14.71 -28.67
CA ALA A 53 18.48 15.71 -28.51
C ALA A 53 19.02 15.79 -27.07
N THR A 54 18.13 15.69 -26.10
CA THR A 54 18.45 15.82 -24.66
C THR A 54 17.63 14.85 -23.82
N LEU A 55 18.03 14.61 -22.57
CA LEU A 55 17.29 13.78 -21.63
C LEU A 55 15.87 14.34 -21.37
N SER A 56 15.71 15.66 -21.27
CA SER A 56 14.42 16.30 -21.06
C SER A 56 13.36 15.95 -22.13
N ALA A 57 13.79 15.62 -23.34
CA ALA A 57 12.89 15.24 -24.43
C ALA A 57 12.22 13.86 -24.22
N TYR A 58 12.67 13.05 -23.23
CA TYR A 58 12.02 11.78 -22.86
C TYR A 58 10.93 11.95 -21.80
N THR A 59 10.61 13.17 -21.41
CA THR A 59 9.54 13.45 -20.46
C THR A 59 8.24 13.90 -21.15
N THR A 60 7.15 13.85 -20.43
CA THR A 60 5.83 14.36 -20.82
C THR A 60 5.09 14.83 -19.59
N TYR A 61 4.05 15.66 -19.74
CA TYR A 61 3.09 15.93 -18.67
C TYR A 61 1.99 14.86 -18.67
N GLN A 62 1.61 14.42 -17.48
CA GLN A 62 0.38 13.69 -17.19
C GLN A 62 -0.31 14.44 -16.06
N ALA A 63 -1.52 14.95 -16.33
CA ALA A 63 -2.15 15.95 -15.48
C ALA A 63 -1.16 17.11 -15.21
N GLU A 64 -0.91 17.44 -13.96
CA GLU A 64 0.02 18.51 -13.56
C GLU A 64 1.46 18.03 -13.30
N THR A 65 1.70 16.72 -13.37
CA THR A 65 3.00 16.12 -13.04
C THR A 65 3.81 15.80 -14.28
N ARG A 66 5.09 16.17 -14.29
CA ARG A 66 6.04 15.75 -15.30
C ARG A 66 6.52 14.34 -15.02
N VAL A 67 6.42 13.45 -16.02
CA VAL A 67 6.83 12.03 -15.89
C VAL A 67 7.76 11.61 -17.03
N ILE A 68 8.53 10.55 -16.82
CA ILE A 68 9.26 9.87 -17.89
C ILE A 68 8.23 9.20 -18.82
N ARG A 69 8.32 9.50 -20.13
CA ARG A 69 7.49 8.85 -21.14
C ARG A 69 7.91 7.41 -21.33
N LEU A 70 7.07 6.47 -20.94
CA LEU A 70 7.30 5.05 -21.17
C LEU A 70 7.26 4.73 -22.66
N ASN A 71 8.01 3.71 -23.08
CA ASN A 71 7.96 3.20 -24.44
C ASN A 71 6.69 2.36 -24.68
N GLU A 72 6.54 1.80 -25.90
CA GLU A 72 5.38 0.95 -26.26
C GLU A 72 5.25 -0.32 -25.39
N GLN A 73 6.36 -0.78 -24.81
CA GLN A 73 6.39 -1.93 -23.89
C GLN A 73 6.16 -1.51 -22.42
N LYS A 74 5.72 -0.27 -22.18
CA LYS A 74 5.50 0.31 -20.86
C LYS A 74 6.76 0.33 -19.97
N LYS A 75 7.93 0.48 -20.59
CA LYS A 75 9.23 0.56 -19.91
C LYS A 75 9.81 1.97 -20.01
N CYS A 76 10.52 2.37 -18.97
CA CYS A 76 11.39 3.53 -19.00
C CYS A 76 12.42 3.37 -20.17
N PRO A 77 12.61 4.38 -21.04
CA PRO A 77 13.56 4.31 -22.15
C PRO A 77 15.00 4.10 -21.71
N PHE A 78 15.31 4.41 -20.44
CA PHE A 78 16.63 4.23 -19.86
C PHE A 78 16.85 2.86 -19.22
N LEU A 79 15.83 1.99 -19.17
CA LEU A 79 15.98 0.60 -18.72
C LEU A 79 16.62 -0.25 -19.80
N LYS A 80 17.72 -0.93 -19.48
CA LYS A 80 18.37 -1.92 -20.36
C LYS A 80 17.67 -3.28 -20.29
N GLU A 81 17.96 -4.15 -21.24
CA GLU A 81 17.49 -5.55 -21.25
C GLU A 81 17.94 -6.33 -19.99
N ASN A 82 19.14 -6.02 -19.50
CA ASN A 82 19.66 -6.57 -18.24
C ASN A 82 19.15 -5.85 -16.98
N ARG A 83 18.06 -5.08 -17.10
CA ARG A 83 17.38 -4.34 -16.03
C ARG A 83 18.20 -3.26 -15.30
N LEU A 84 19.38 -2.90 -15.80
CA LEU A 84 20.15 -1.77 -15.26
C LEU A 84 19.75 -0.46 -15.93
N CYS A 85 19.92 0.65 -15.21
CA CYS A 85 19.64 1.99 -15.70
C CYS A 85 20.79 2.51 -16.57
N ARG A 86 20.51 2.90 -17.84
CA ARG A 86 21.48 3.52 -18.74
C ARG A 86 22.05 4.83 -18.20
N LEU A 87 21.20 5.62 -17.52
CA LEU A 87 21.62 6.91 -16.97
C LEU A 87 22.69 6.72 -15.88
N VAL A 88 22.43 5.80 -14.94
CA VAL A 88 23.38 5.47 -13.87
C VAL A 88 24.69 4.95 -14.44
N LEU A 89 24.62 4.06 -15.44
CA LEU A 89 25.83 3.50 -16.07
C LEU A 89 26.66 4.54 -16.81
N ALA A 90 26.01 5.55 -17.41
CA ALA A 90 26.71 6.57 -18.20
C ALA A 90 27.16 7.79 -17.38
N TYR A 91 26.39 8.19 -16.35
CA TYR A 91 26.55 9.47 -15.66
C TYR A 91 26.64 9.36 -14.14
N GLY A 92 26.43 8.15 -13.58
CA GLY A 92 26.30 7.94 -12.13
C GLY A 92 24.93 8.33 -11.58
N ASP A 93 24.73 8.18 -10.27
CA ASP A 93 23.43 8.34 -9.62
C ASP A 93 22.93 9.80 -9.59
N ALA A 94 23.83 10.78 -9.60
CA ALA A 94 23.51 12.21 -9.54
C ALA A 94 22.67 12.71 -10.74
N ILE A 95 22.49 11.91 -11.79
CA ILE A 95 21.67 12.22 -12.95
C ILE A 95 20.18 11.89 -12.74
N LEU A 96 19.86 11.09 -11.75
CA LEU A 96 18.53 10.57 -11.50
C LEU A 96 17.57 11.67 -11.00
N SER A 97 16.28 11.51 -11.27
CA SER A 97 15.24 12.32 -10.61
C SER A 97 15.16 11.98 -9.13
N GLU A 98 14.58 12.91 -8.36
CA GLU A 98 14.33 12.69 -6.93
C GLU A 98 13.60 11.37 -6.68
N THR A 99 12.52 11.11 -7.43
CA THR A 99 11.78 9.84 -7.36
C THR A 99 12.66 8.63 -7.57
N CYS A 100 13.53 8.62 -8.59
CA CYS A 100 14.41 7.50 -8.85
C CYS A 100 15.49 7.30 -7.77
N THR A 101 15.88 8.39 -7.10
CA THR A 101 16.90 8.38 -6.05
C THR A 101 16.34 7.95 -4.70
N THR A 102 15.12 8.41 -4.39
CA THR A 102 14.47 8.17 -3.09
C THR A 102 13.75 6.83 -3.03
N PHE A 103 13.05 6.43 -4.09
CA PHE A 103 12.26 5.19 -4.08
C PHE A 103 13.07 3.97 -3.63
N PRO A 104 12.55 3.15 -2.75
CA PRO A 104 11.23 3.14 -2.11
C PRO A 104 11.19 3.86 -0.74
N ARG A 105 12.06 4.81 -0.49
CA ARG A 105 12.09 5.56 0.76
C ARG A 105 11.02 6.63 0.77
N GLU A 106 10.36 6.76 1.89
CA GLU A 106 9.37 7.75 2.18
C GLU A 106 9.76 8.58 3.40
N PHE A 107 9.38 9.85 3.42
CA PHE A 107 9.82 10.82 4.42
C PHE A 107 8.63 11.68 4.87
N HIS A 108 8.33 11.67 6.17
CA HIS A 108 7.36 12.55 6.79
C HIS A 108 8.07 13.53 7.72
N THR A 109 8.02 14.81 7.38
CA THR A 109 8.73 15.86 8.13
C THR A 109 7.79 16.53 9.11
N PHE A 110 7.88 16.15 10.37
CA PHE A 110 7.19 16.80 11.49
C PHE A 110 7.96 18.03 11.98
N SER A 111 7.38 18.80 12.88
CA SER A 111 7.98 20.04 13.40
C SER A 111 9.34 19.84 14.09
N ASN A 112 9.59 18.67 14.68
CA ASN A 112 10.75 18.38 15.52
C ASN A 112 11.58 17.17 15.05
N HIS A 113 11.05 16.32 14.16
CA HIS A 113 11.72 15.13 13.65
C HIS A 113 11.29 14.79 12.21
N VAL A 114 12.02 13.87 11.61
CA VAL A 114 11.64 13.25 10.32
C VAL A 114 11.46 11.77 10.55
N GLU A 115 10.31 11.24 10.17
CA GLU A 115 10.08 9.79 10.08
C GLU A 115 10.45 9.29 8.68
N LYS A 116 11.07 8.11 8.62
CA LYS A 116 11.50 7.48 7.37
C LYS A 116 10.97 6.06 7.32
N THR A 117 10.34 5.69 6.20
CA THR A 117 9.84 4.35 5.95
C THR A 117 10.25 3.82 4.58
N LEU A 118 9.80 2.63 4.26
CA LEU A 118 9.95 2.02 2.94
C LEU A 118 8.57 1.61 2.44
N MET A 119 8.26 1.98 1.19
CA MET A 119 6.98 1.71 0.54
C MET A 119 6.81 0.22 0.19
N PRO A 120 5.63 -0.38 0.39
CA PRO A 120 5.30 -1.76 0.01
C PRO A 120 5.35 -2.00 -1.50
N SER A 121 5.29 -0.96 -2.29
CA SER A 121 5.37 -0.97 -3.75
C SER A 121 6.74 -1.44 -4.32
N CYS A 122 7.67 -1.86 -3.45
CA CYS A 122 8.98 -2.41 -3.81
C CYS A 122 9.11 -3.88 -3.37
N PRO A 123 9.36 -4.83 -4.28
CA PRO A 123 9.47 -6.24 -3.91
C PRO A 123 10.61 -6.54 -2.92
N ALA A 124 11.71 -5.80 -2.96
CA ALA A 124 12.80 -5.97 -2.00
C ALA A 124 12.42 -5.52 -0.57
N VAL A 125 11.42 -4.65 -0.43
CA VAL A 125 10.86 -4.27 0.87
C VAL A 125 9.99 -5.40 1.42
N ILE A 126 9.12 -5.98 0.59
CA ILE A 126 8.31 -7.13 0.98
C ILE A 126 9.18 -8.33 1.36
N ASP A 127 10.27 -8.56 0.61
CA ASP A 127 11.25 -9.60 0.93
C ASP A 127 11.92 -9.36 2.29
N LEU A 128 12.24 -8.10 2.65
CA LEU A 128 12.75 -7.74 3.98
C LEU A 128 11.74 -8.03 5.09
N TRP A 129 10.47 -7.65 4.89
CA TRP A 129 9.43 -7.85 5.90
C TRP A 129 9.10 -9.32 6.12
N LYS A 130 9.22 -10.14 5.09
CA LYS A 130 9.03 -11.59 5.18
C LYS A 130 10.05 -12.26 6.12
N GLU A 131 11.28 -11.76 6.15
CA GLU A 131 12.34 -12.31 7.00
C GLU A 131 12.21 -11.88 8.48
N GLU A 132 11.37 -10.88 8.78
CA GLU A 132 11.15 -10.38 10.12
C GLU A 132 9.88 -11.02 10.74
N THR A 133 10.00 -11.57 11.92
CA THR A 133 8.84 -12.09 12.68
C THR A 133 7.91 -10.94 13.07
N LYS A 134 8.49 -9.79 13.41
CA LYS A 134 7.82 -8.57 13.83
C LYS A 134 8.70 -7.36 13.56
N LEU A 135 8.13 -6.32 12.97
CA LEU A 135 8.81 -5.05 12.79
C LEU A 135 8.94 -4.29 14.11
N SER A 136 9.99 -3.47 14.24
CA SER A 136 10.18 -2.61 15.39
C SER A 136 10.21 -1.15 14.93
N PHE A 137 9.32 -0.35 15.52
CA PHE A 137 9.14 1.07 15.20
C PHE A 137 9.74 1.95 16.30
N PRO A 138 10.27 3.12 15.95
CA PRO A 138 10.75 4.09 16.94
C PRO A 138 9.55 4.71 17.67
N SER A 139 9.79 5.11 18.92
CA SER A 139 8.84 5.95 19.67
C SER A 139 9.24 7.42 19.57
N VAL A 140 8.25 8.31 19.48
CA VAL A 140 8.47 9.76 19.57
C VAL A 140 8.56 10.14 21.03
N ASP A 141 9.56 10.96 21.38
CA ASP A 141 9.67 11.48 22.75
C ASP A 141 8.57 12.54 23.01
N ALA A 142 7.67 12.23 23.93
CA ALA A 142 6.54 13.07 24.30
C ALA A 142 6.96 14.51 24.70
N SER A 143 8.19 14.70 25.21
CA SER A 143 8.69 16.02 25.58
C SER A 143 8.97 16.95 24.39
N LEU A 144 8.99 16.39 23.17
CA LEU A 144 9.28 17.10 21.93
C LEU A 144 8.03 17.54 21.17
N CYS A 145 6.84 17.11 21.59
CA CYS A 145 5.58 17.31 20.88
C CYS A 145 4.61 18.21 21.67
N SER A 146 3.61 18.76 20.99
CA SER A 146 2.44 19.34 21.66
C SER A 146 1.61 18.25 22.34
N ASP A 147 0.74 18.61 23.29
CA ASP A 147 -0.15 17.63 23.94
C ASP A 147 -1.08 16.94 22.94
N THR A 148 -1.56 17.66 21.92
CA THR A 148 -2.40 17.11 20.85
C THR A 148 -1.61 16.13 19.98
N ASP A 149 -0.42 16.49 19.52
CA ASP A 149 0.43 15.61 18.71
C ASP A 149 0.78 14.34 19.49
N ASN A 150 1.08 14.45 20.77
CA ASN A 150 1.35 13.30 21.64
C ASN A 150 0.18 12.32 21.71
N LEU A 151 -1.07 12.81 21.73
CA LEU A 151 -2.24 11.95 21.72
C LEU A 151 -2.37 11.22 20.37
N LEU A 152 -2.14 11.89 19.22
CA LEU A 152 -2.21 11.26 17.91
C LEU A 152 -1.09 10.22 17.72
N PHE A 153 0.15 10.51 18.15
CA PHE A 153 1.22 9.52 18.18
C PHE A 153 0.90 8.33 19.10
N SER A 154 0.20 8.58 20.21
CA SER A 154 -0.26 7.53 21.11
C SER A 154 -1.33 6.65 20.46
N VAL A 155 -2.30 7.23 19.73
CA VAL A 155 -3.29 6.50 18.93
C VAL A 155 -2.58 5.55 17.98
N ARG A 156 -1.71 6.08 17.11
CA ARG A 156 -0.94 5.26 16.14
C ARG A 156 -0.15 4.14 16.83
N SER A 157 0.49 4.44 17.95
CA SER A 157 1.29 3.45 18.69
C SER A 157 0.43 2.32 19.27
N HIS A 158 -0.77 2.62 19.76
CA HIS A 158 -1.72 1.62 20.25
C HIS A 158 -2.24 0.73 19.12
N LEU A 159 -2.58 1.31 17.96
CA LEU A 159 -3.03 0.56 16.79
C LEU A 159 -1.93 -0.38 16.27
N ILE A 160 -0.68 0.09 16.16
CA ILE A 160 0.48 -0.75 15.82
C ILE A 160 0.64 -1.88 16.86
N SER A 161 0.55 -1.55 18.15
CA SER A 161 0.67 -2.55 19.22
C SER A 161 -0.44 -3.59 19.15
N LEU A 162 -1.68 -3.18 18.88
CA LEU A 162 -2.81 -4.09 18.73
C LEU A 162 -2.60 -5.03 17.55
N MET A 163 -2.28 -4.50 16.35
CA MET A 163 -2.00 -5.29 15.16
C MET A 163 -0.86 -6.31 15.38
N GLN A 164 0.15 -5.93 16.14
CA GLN A 164 1.34 -6.76 16.34
C GLN A 164 1.20 -7.82 17.43
N ASN A 165 0.36 -7.60 18.44
CA ASN A 165 0.37 -8.42 19.65
C ASN A 165 -0.94 -9.19 19.90
N ASN A 166 -2.05 -8.78 19.28
CA ASN A 166 -3.31 -9.50 19.37
C ASN A 166 -3.21 -10.81 18.55
N PRO A 167 -3.60 -11.98 19.09
CA PRO A 167 -3.53 -13.25 18.38
C PRO A 167 -4.60 -13.45 17.29
N ALA A 168 -5.66 -12.63 17.25
CA ALA A 168 -6.71 -12.66 16.23
C ALA A 168 -6.15 -12.47 14.81
N SER A 169 -6.92 -12.74 13.78
CA SER A 169 -6.48 -12.50 12.39
C SER A 169 -6.22 -11.01 12.11
N PRO A 170 -5.37 -10.65 11.15
CA PRO A 170 -5.16 -9.24 10.75
C PRO A 170 -6.48 -8.53 10.38
N GLU A 171 -7.38 -9.24 9.73
CA GLU A 171 -8.72 -8.78 9.32
C GLU A 171 -9.54 -8.36 10.55
N HIS A 172 -9.64 -9.27 11.51
CA HIS A 172 -10.36 -9.02 12.76
C HIS A 172 -9.81 -7.80 13.49
N ILE A 173 -8.48 -7.67 13.55
CA ILE A 173 -7.84 -6.53 14.21
C ILE A 173 -8.06 -5.22 13.45
N LEU A 174 -8.14 -5.25 12.12
CA LEU A 174 -8.53 -4.06 11.32
C LEU A 174 -9.92 -3.57 11.71
N LEU A 175 -10.87 -4.47 11.90
CA LEU A 175 -12.24 -4.14 12.34
C LEU A 175 -12.24 -3.51 13.73
N GLU A 176 -11.48 -4.09 14.68
CA GLU A 176 -11.30 -3.51 16.02
C GLU A 176 -10.69 -2.11 15.95
N CYS A 177 -9.61 -1.94 15.20
CA CYS A 177 -8.92 -0.66 15.03
C CYS A 177 -9.85 0.42 14.47
N PHE A 178 -10.58 0.11 13.42
CA PHE A 178 -11.47 1.08 12.77
C PHE A 178 -12.65 1.45 13.67
N TYR A 179 -13.24 0.47 14.38
CA TYR A 179 -14.30 0.73 15.36
C TYR A 179 -13.84 1.68 16.47
N ILE A 180 -12.67 1.41 17.08
CA ILE A 180 -12.11 2.25 18.14
C ILE A 180 -11.87 3.69 17.66
N LEU A 181 -11.40 3.86 16.44
CA LEU A 181 -11.17 5.19 15.86
C LEU A 181 -12.49 5.95 15.68
N LEU A 182 -13.53 5.32 15.15
CA LEU A 182 -14.84 5.93 14.96
C LEU A 182 -15.48 6.32 16.31
N GLU A 183 -15.41 5.47 17.33
CA GLU A 183 -15.89 5.77 18.66
C GLU A 183 -15.09 6.90 19.33
N SER A 184 -13.75 6.90 19.12
CA SER A 184 -12.88 7.96 19.65
C SER A 184 -13.19 9.34 19.07
N GLN A 185 -13.68 9.43 17.84
CA GLN A 185 -14.08 10.69 17.20
C GLN A 185 -15.32 11.30 17.86
N GLN A 186 -16.19 10.48 18.45
CA GLN A 186 -17.42 10.97 19.13
C GLN A 186 -17.15 11.62 20.48
N GLN A 187 -15.92 11.59 20.97
CA GLN A 187 -15.52 12.06 22.30
C GLN A 187 -14.30 12.99 22.22
N THR A 188 -13.99 13.65 23.34
CA THR A 188 -12.74 14.40 23.44
C THR A 188 -11.58 13.45 23.69
N LEU A 189 -10.64 13.37 22.74
CA LEU A 189 -9.47 12.52 22.84
C LEU A 189 -8.64 12.87 24.09
N SER A 190 -8.32 11.86 24.89
CA SER A 190 -7.49 11.98 26.10
C SER A 190 -6.73 10.68 26.36
N SER A 191 -5.67 10.76 27.17
CA SER A 191 -4.90 9.56 27.54
C SER A 191 -5.76 8.56 28.34
N ASP A 192 -6.70 9.01 29.15
CA ASP A 192 -7.60 8.13 29.92
C ASP A 192 -8.56 7.40 28.98
N LEU A 193 -9.11 8.10 27.98
CA LEU A 193 -9.98 7.52 26.96
C LEU A 193 -9.24 6.44 26.15
N LEU A 194 -8.01 6.71 25.72
CA LEU A 194 -7.19 5.74 25.00
C LEU A 194 -6.86 4.51 25.87
N ALA A 195 -6.50 4.74 27.14
CA ALA A 195 -6.23 3.65 28.07
C ALA A 195 -7.47 2.74 28.29
N ASP A 196 -8.67 3.32 28.26
CA ASP A 196 -9.92 2.57 28.39
C ASP A 196 -10.20 1.75 27.11
N TYR A 197 -10.20 2.38 25.93
CA TYR A 197 -10.48 1.70 24.66
C TYR A 197 -9.48 0.58 24.32
N PHE A 198 -8.20 0.77 24.63
CA PHE A 198 -7.17 -0.24 24.43
C PHE A 198 -6.95 -1.17 25.65
N SER A 199 -7.86 -1.16 26.62
CA SER A 199 -7.81 -2.12 27.73
C SER A 199 -8.16 -3.53 27.25
N GLU A 200 -7.58 -4.56 27.90
CA GLU A 200 -7.88 -5.96 27.60
C GLU A 200 -9.38 -6.27 27.70
N SER A 201 -10.09 -5.60 28.62
CA SER A 201 -11.54 -5.79 28.81
C SER A 201 -12.36 -5.28 27.62
N VAL A 202 -12.04 -4.09 27.11
CA VAL A 202 -12.79 -3.46 25.99
C VAL A 202 -12.45 -4.18 24.68
N ILE A 203 -11.18 -4.47 24.45
CA ILE A 203 -10.75 -5.25 23.27
C ILE A 203 -11.42 -6.63 23.28
N GLY A 204 -11.45 -7.34 24.43
CA GLY A 204 -12.11 -8.65 24.51
C GLY A 204 -13.62 -8.58 24.23
N GLN A 205 -14.33 -7.57 24.72
CA GLN A 205 -15.75 -7.37 24.45
C GLN A 205 -16.01 -7.04 22.99
N LEU A 206 -15.15 -6.23 22.36
CA LEU A 206 -15.24 -5.86 20.96
C LEU A 206 -14.96 -7.09 20.07
N SER A 207 -13.94 -7.87 20.41
CA SER A 207 -13.61 -9.12 19.73
C SER A 207 -14.79 -10.11 19.76
N ASP A 208 -15.36 -10.34 20.96
CA ASP A 208 -16.54 -11.21 21.12
C ASP A 208 -17.73 -10.72 20.29
N ALA A 209 -17.92 -9.41 20.15
CA ALA A 209 -18.99 -8.83 19.34
C ALA A 209 -18.77 -9.03 17.83
N ILE A 210 -17.55 -8.82 17.36
CA ILE A 210 -17.18 -9.02 15.95
C ILE A 210 -17.30 -10.50 15.56
N GLU A 211 -16.85 -11.43 16.41
CA GLU A 211 -16.97 -12.89 16.18
C GLU A 211 -18.43 -13.35 16.03
N GLN A 212 -19.41 -12.62 16.55
CA GLN A 212 -20.83 -12.94 16.42
C GLN A 212 -21.47 -12.37 15.15
N MET A 213 -20.72 -11.57 14.39
CA MET A 213 -21.22 -11.03 13.13
C MET A 213 -21.02 -12.05 12.01
N ASP A 214 -21.95 -12.07 11.07
CA ASP A 214 -21.89 -12.90 9.88
C ASP A 214 -21.74 -11.98 8.67
N PHE A 215 -20.66 -12.16 7.93
CA PHE A 215 -20.38 -11.44 6.70
C PHE A 215 -20.54 -12.43 5.53
N PRO A 216 -21.64 -12.35 4.75
CA PRO A 216 -21.86 -13.27 3.65
C PRO A 216 -20.74 -13.20 2.63
N LEU A 217 -20.03 -14.31 2.40
CA LEU A 217 -18.90 -14.36 1.47
C LEU A 217 -19.27 -13.86 0.07
N GLU A 218 -20.49 -14.15 -0.41
CA GLU A 218 -20.94 -13.69 -1.71
C GLU A 218 -20.96 -12.17 -1.81
N ASP A 219 -21.42 -11.48 -0.77
CA ASP A 219 -21.44 -10.02 -0.70
C ASP A 219 -20.02 -9.47 -0.61
N THR A 220 -19.15 -10.04 0.24
CA THR A 220 -17.74 -9.68 0.34
C THR A 220 -17.01 -9.81 -1.00
N LEU A 221 -17.20 -10.93 -1.71
CA LEU A 221 -16.56 -11.14 -3.01
C LEU A 221 -17.09 -10.17 -4.07
N SER A 222 -18.41 -9.85 -4.04
CA SER A 222 -19.02 -8.89 -4.95
C SER A 222 -18.42 -7.48 -4.76
N GLU A 223 -18.38 -6.99 -3.52
CA GLU A 223 -17.85 -5.67 -3.20
C GLU A 223 -16.34 -5.57 -3.51
N CYS A 224 -15.57 -6.59 -3.16
CA CYS A 224 -14.14 -6.62 -3.49
C CYS A 224 -13.88 -6.70 -5.00
N ASN A 225 -14.75 -7.35 -5.79
CA ASN A 225 -14.69 -7.33 -7.25
C ASN A 225 -14.93 -5.92 -7.80
N GLU A 226 -15.95 -5.22 -7.34
CA GLU A 226 -16.27 -3.86 -7.77
C GLU A 226 -15.12 -2.90 -7.41
N LEU A 227 -14.62 -2.97 -6.19
CA LEU A 227 -13.50 -2.17 -5.72
C LEU A 227 -12.22 -2.42 -6.57
N LEU A 228 -11.88 -3.68 -6.84
CA LEU A 228 -10.75 -4.02 -7.70
C LEU A 228 -10.92 -3.46 -9.12
N GLN A 229 -12.12 -3.59 -9.72
CA GLN A 229 -12.40 -3.09 -11.05
C GLN A 229 -12.28 -1.57 -11.12
N ASP A 230 -12.80 -0.86 -10.13
CA ASP A 230 -12.74 0.61 -10.07
C ASP A 230 -11.28 1.10 -9.95
N LEU A 231 -10.51 0.56 -9.01
CA LEU A 231 -9.10 0.89 -8.84
C LEU A 231 -8.25 0.55 -10.09
N ALA A 232 -8.62 -0.51 -10.82
CA ALA A 232 -7.89 -0.95 -12.01
C ALA A 232 -8.22 -0.14 -13.29
N VAL A 233 -9.32 0.62 -13.31
CA VAL A 233 -9.86 1.24 -14.55
C VAL A 233 -8.86 2.11 -15.29
N ASN A 234 -8.10 2.92 -14.59
CA ASN A 234 -7.10 3.81 -15.20
C ASN A 234 -5.87 3.05 -15.68
N TYR A 235 -5.45 2.04 -14.94
CA TYR A 235 -4.33 1.16 -15.31
C TYR A 235 -4.65 0.33 -16.55
N GLN A 236 -5.88 -0.17 -16.66
CA GLN A 236 -6.36 -0.86 -17.86
C GLN A 236 -6.37 0.06 -19.09
N LYS A 237 -6.92 1.29 -18.96
CA LYS A 237 -6.95 2.29 -20.06
C LYS A 237 -5.55 2.62 -20.56
N GLU A 238 -4.59 2.70 -19.66
CA GLU A 238 -3.20 2.98 -19.98
C GLU A 238 -2.42 1.71 -20.42
N GLY A 239 -2.99 0.51 -20.28
CA GLY A 239 -2.36 -0.78 -20.58
C GLY A 239 -1.20 -1.10 -19.65
N LEU A 240 -1.27 -0.65 -18.39
CA LEU A 240 -0.30 -0.95 -17.33
C LEU A 240 -0.70 -2.23 -16.59
N TYR A 241 0.27 -2.99 -16.14
CA TYR A 241 0.08 -4.26 -15.42
C TYR A 241 -0.88 -5.26 -16.09
N SER A 242 -1.06 -5.17 -17.41
CA SER A 242 -2.04 -5.99 -18.15
C SER A 242 -1.85 -7.49 -17.94
N ARG A 243 -0.61 -7.96 -17.79
CA ARG A 243 -0.33 -9.39 -17.52
C ARG A 243 -0.83 -9.84 -16.16
N PHE A 244 -0.83 -8.94 -15.19
CA PHE A 244 -1.33 -9.21 -13.85
C PHE A 244 -2.84 -8.99 -13.78
N LEU A 245 -3.34 -7.84 -14.23
CA LEU A 245 -4.73 -7.42 -14.06
C LEU A 245 -5.71 -8.18 -14.97
N THR A 246 -5.37 -8.43 -16.25
CA THR A 246 -6.34 -9.01 -17.20
C THR A 246 -6.94 -10.34 -16.73
N PRO A 247 -6.16 -11.35 -16.26
CA PRO A 247 -6.75 -12.59 -15.80
C PRO A 247 -7.57 -12.43 -14.51
N LEU A 248 -7.17 -11.53 -13.61
CA LEU A 248 -7.91 -11.28 -12.37
C LEU A 248 -9.28 -10.66 -12.65
N LEU A 249 -9.30 -9.61 -13.46
CA LEU A 249 -10.53 -8.89 -13.79
C LEU A 249 -11.50 -9.75 -14.61
N ALA A 250 -10.97 -10.57 -15.53
CA ALA A 250 -11.81 -11.53 -16.25
C ALA A 250 -12.44 -12.59 -15.32
N LEU A 251 -11.73 -13.01 -14.26
CA LEU A 251 -12.27 -13.93 -13.28
C LEU A 251 -13.26 -13.23 -12.34
N ALA A 252 -12.97 -12.00 -11.92
CA ALA A 252 -13.90 -11.17 -11.16
C ALA A 252 -15.24 -11.00 -11.90
N ASP A 253 -15.20 -10.68 -13.21
CA ASP A 253 -16.39 -10.60 -14.07
C ASP A 253 -17.18 -11.93 -14.09
N GLN A 254 -16.50 -13.07 -14.16
CA GLN A 254 -17.13 -14.38 -14.16
C GLN A 254 -17.80 -14.71 -12.82
N ILE A 255 -17.16 -14.34 -11.70
CA ILE A 255 -17.72 -14.51 -10.35
C ILE A 255 -18.97 -13.63 -10.21
N SER A 256 -18.89 -12.35 -10.54
CA SER A 256 -20.04 -11.42 -10.47
C SER A 256 -21.20 -11.84 -11.40
N ALA A 257 -20.90 -12.46 -12.55
CA ALA A 257 -21.90 -12.99 -13.46
C ALA A 257 -22.47 -14.37 -13.04
N GLY A 258 -21.98 -14.98 -11.96
CA GLY A 258 -22.39 -16.33 -11.52
C GLY A 258 -22.08 -17.44 -12.52
N THR A 259 -21.03 -17.27 -13.34
CA THR A 259 -20.68 -18.22 -14.41
C THR A 259 -19.56 -19.21 -14.04
N VAL A 260 -18.97 -19.06 -12.87
CA VAL A 260 -18.00 -20.03 -12.32
C VAL A 260 -18.69 -21.35 -11.97
N THR A 261 -17.98 -22.47 -12.13
CA THR A 261 -18.55 -23.83 -11.98
C THR A 261 -18.15 -24.53 -10.68
N TYR A 262 -17.35 -23.89 -9.86
CA TYR A 262 -16.87 -24.40 -8.57
C TYR A 262 -17.54 -23.66 -7.39
N ASP A 263 -17.55 -24.29 -6.23
CA ASP A 263 -18.08 -23.71 -4.99
C ASP A 263 -17.08 -22.68 -4.45
N LEU A 264 -17.47 -21.41 -4.48
CA LEU A 264 -16.60 -20.31 -4.02
C LEU A 264 -16.34 -20.36 -2.52
N THR A 265 -17.26 -20.90 -1.71
CA THR A 265 -17.07 -21.04 -0.27
C THR A 265 -15.99 -22.09 0.03
N GLU A 266 -16.04 -23.26 -0.62
CA GLU A 266 -15.01 -24.30 -0.47
C GLU A 266 -13.61 -23.79 -0.91
N GLU A 267 -13.56 -23.05 -2.02
CA GLU A 267 -12.31 -22.49 -2.52
C GLU A 267 -11.78 -21.39 -1.61
N TRP A 268 -12.64 -20.55 -1.06
CA TRP A 268 -12.25 -19.52 -0.11
C TRP A 268 -11.67 -20.12 1.17
N ASP A 269 -12.34 -21.12 1.75
CA ASP A 269 -11.85 -21.82 2.94
C ASP A 269 -10.47 -22.47 2.70
N THR A 270 -10.27 -23.03 1.51
CA THR A 270 -8.99 -23.63 1.11
C THR A 270 -7.92 -22.58 0.93
N PHE A 271 -8.26 -21.44 0.36
CA PHE A 271 -7.37 -20.30 0.20
C PHE A 271 -6.95 -19.73 1.55
N GLU A 272 -7.90 -19.48 2.46
CA GLU A 272 -7.62 -18.94 3.80
C GLU A 272 -6.67 -19.84 4.60
N GLN A 273 -6.85 -21.15 4.54
CA GLN A 273 -5.93 -22.10 5.19
C GLN A 273 -4.50 -21.97 4.65
N GLN A 274 -4.34 -21.72 3.34
CA GLN A 274 -3.03 -21.52 2.74
C GLN A 274 -2.50 -20.10 2.97
N PHE A 275 -3.36 -19.09 2.98
CA PHE A 275 -2.98 -17.70 3.19
C PHE A 275 -2.50 -17.46 4.62
N PHE A 276 -3.00 -18.22 5.59
CA PHE A 276 -2.58 -18.15 6.98
C PHE A 276 -1.06 -18.23 7.19
N GLN A 277 -0.31 -18.96 6.36
CA GLN A 277 1.15 -19.04 6.46
C GLN A 277 1.85 -17.69 6.25
N TYR A 278 1.17 -16.70 5.67
CA TYR A 278 1.68 -15.35 5.40
C TYR A 278 1.23 -14.31 6.43
N GLN A 279 0.53 -14.71 7.50
CA GLN A 279 0.00 -13.77 8.50
C GLN A 279 1.08 -12.86 9.10
N ALA A 280 2.29 -13.37 9.36
CA ALA A 280 3.38 -12.53 9.86
C ALA A 280 3.79 -11.44 8.86
N LEU A 281 3.85 -11.77 7.58
CA LEU A 281 4.11 -10.80 6.51
C LEU A 281 2.99 -9.76 6.42
N ILE A 282 1.74 -10.18 6.46
CA ILE A 282 0.57 -9.29 6.40
C ILE A 282 0.55 -8.35 7.61
N ARG A 283 0.83 -8.84 8.81
CA ARG A 283 0.96 -7.97 9.99
C ARG A 283 2.09 -6.96 9.85
N ASN A 284 3.23 -7.38 9.29
CA ASN A 284 4.35 -6.49 9.02
C ASN A 284 3.98 -5.42 7.98
N PHE A 285 3.27 -5.80 6.92
CA PHE A 285 2.73 -4.88 5.93
C PHE A 285 1.80 -3.85 6.60
N LEU A 286 0.73 -4.29 7.26
CA LEU A 286 -0.25 -3.40 7.89
C LEU A 286 0.37 -2.50 8.97
N THR A 287 1.30 -3.00 9.77
CA THR A 287 1.97 -2.16 10.76
C THR A 287 2.91 -1.13 10.16
N ASN A 288 3.50 -1.43 8.98
CA ASN A 288 4.24 -0.42 8.23
C ASN A 288 3.30 0.68 7.72
N GLU A 289 2.16 0.31 7.11
CA GLU A 289 1.16 1.27 6.63
C GLU A 289 0.62 2.12 7.81
N PHE A 290 0.38 1.51 8.97
CA PHE A 290 0.00 2.27 10.16
C PHE A 290 1.08 3.27 10.59
N PHE A 291 2.35 2.90 10.53
CA PHE A 291 3.44 3.82 10.89
C PHE A 291 3.64 4.89 9.84
N SER A 292 3.57 4.55 8.54
CA SER A 292 3.80 5.44 7.41
C SER A 292 2.63 6.41 7.21
N ASP A 293 1.40 5.90 7.10
CA ASP A 293 0.32 6.63 6.46
C ASP A 293 -0.74 7.17 7.42
N LEU A 294 -0.91 6.56 8.61
CA LEU A 294 -1.95 7.01 9.54
C LEU A 294 -1.75 8.45 10.03
N LEU A 295 -0.51 8.92 10.15
CA LEU A 295 -0.23 10.22 10.73
C LEU A 295 0.66 11.06 9.81
N SER A 296 0.09 12.13 9.27
CA SER A 296 0.81 13.15 8.53
C SER A 296 1.18 14.34 9.42
N PRO A 297 2.16 15.19 9.03
CA PRO A 297 2.61 16.34 9.82
C PRO A 297 1.51 17.32 10.25
N ASP A 298 0.48 17.48 9.42
CA ASP A 298 -0.67 18.37 9.65
C ASP A 298 -1.97 17.58 9.91
N GLY A 299 -1.83 16.27 10.23
CA GLY A 299 -2.96 15.37 10.44
C GLY A 299 -3.65 15.57 11.79
N ASP A 300 -4.91 15.18 11.82
CA ASP A 300 -5.77 15.11 12.99
C ASP A 300 -6.40 13.73 13.13
N LEU A 301 -7.31 13.53 14.08
CA LEU A 301 -7.96 12.23 14.29
C LEU A 301 -8.82 11.83 13.06
N GLU A 302 -9.48 12.79 12.43
CA GLU A 302 -10.28 12.56 11.21
C GLU A 302 -9.39 12.02 10.09
N SER A 303 -8.22 12.60 9.93
CA SER A 303 -7.21 12.13 8.96
C SER A 303 -6.76 10.70 9.22
N ILE A 304 -6.55 10.33 10.49
CA ILE A 304 -6.20 8.95 10.88
C ILE A 304 -7.34 7.98 10.51
N ILE A 305 -8.60 8.37 10.71
CA ILE A 305 -9.76 7.54 10.37
C ILE A 305 -9.84 7.31 8.86
N VAL A 306 -9.69 8.37 8.07
CA VAL A 306 -9.70 8.30 6.60
C VAL A 306 -8.57 7.39 6.11
N GLN A 307 -7.37 7.56 6.63
CA GLN A 307 -6.22 6.71 6.25
C GLN A 307 -6.41 5.26 6.70
N MET A 308 -6.97 5.02 7.89
CA MET A 308 -7.28 3.65 8.34
C MET A 308 -8.28 2.97 7.41
N GLN A 309 -9.32 3.69 7.00
CA GLN A 309 -10.31 3.16 6.06
C GLN A 309 -9.66 2.82 4.71
N TRP A 310 -8.78 3.70 4.22
CA TRP A 310 -8.04 3.44 2.98
C TRP A 310 -7.11 2.23 3.06
N ILE A 311 -6.35 2.11 4.14
CA ILE A 311 -5.47 0.95 4.39
C ILE A 311 -6.27 -0.36 4.42
N GLY A 312 -7.44 -0.36 5.06
CA GLY A 312 -8.33 -1.54 5.04
C GLY A 312 -8.84 -1.87 3.65
N MET A 313 -9.26 -0.88 2.87
CA MET A 313 -9.70 -1.07 1.48
C MET A 313 -8.56 -1.57 0.59
N GLU A 314 -7.37 -0.99 0.69
CA GLU A 314 -6.17 -1.47 -0.01
C GLU A 314 -5.89 -2.93 0.34
N TYR A 315 -5.91 -3.26 1.63
CA TYR A 315 -5.70 -4.63 2.08
C TYR A 315 -6.76 -5.60 1.55
N ALA A 316 -8.04 -5.21 1.58
CA ALA A 316 -9.13 -6.02 1.04
C ALA A 316 -8.92 -6.35 -0.44
N VAL A 317 -8.55 -5.36 -1.26
CA VAL A 317 -8.23 -5.55 -2.68
C VAL A 317 -6.98 -6.42 -2.88
N VAL A 318 -5.96 -6.26 -2.05
CA VAL A 318 -4.75 -7.10 -2.08
C VAL A 318 -5.11 -8.56 -1.78
N ARG A 319 -5.81 -8.83 -0.66
CA ARG A 319 -6.25 -10.19 -0.27
C ARG A 319 -7.12 -10.83 -1.36
N HIS A 320 -8.09 -10.08 -1.87
CA HIS A 320 -8.96 -10.52 -2.95
C HIS A 320 -8.20 -10.82 -4.25
N SER A 321 -7.25 -9.96 -4.62
CA SER A 321 -6.41 -10.19 -5.82
C SER A 321 -5.52 -11.42 -5.69
N ILE A 322 -5.02 -11.72 -4.49
CA ILE A 322 -4.27 -12.95 -4.21
C ILE A 322 -5.18 -14.17 -4.38
N PHE A 323 -6.40 -14.12 -3.87
CA PHE A 323 -7.41 -15.16 -4.05
C PHE A 323 -7.73 -15.41 -5.53
N LEU A 324 -8.08 -14.37 -6.27
CA LEU A 324 -8.34 -14.46 -7.71
C LEU A 324 -7.14 -15.02 -8.49
N LYS A 325 -5.92 -14.58 -8.11
CA LYS A 325 -4.69 -15.08 -8.75
C LYS A 325 -4.47 -16.55 -8.46
N TRP A 326 -4.66 -16.98 -7.23
CA TRP A 326 -4.56 -18.38 -6.83
C TRP A 326 -5.60 -19.25 -7.56
N LEU A 327 -6.85 -18.79 -7.68
CA LEU A 327 -7.88 -19.46 -8.50
C LEU A 327 -7.46 -19.57 -9.96
N SER A 328 -7.00 -18.48 -10.57
CA SER A 328 -6.62 -18.44 -11.98
C SER A 328 -5.39 -19.30 -12.29
N ASP A 329 -4.50 -19.50 -11.33
CA ASP A 329 -3.29 -20.35 -11.44
C ASP A 329 -3.59 -21.85 -11.23
N GLY A 330 -4.87 -22.23 -11.03
CA GLY A 330 -5.33 -23.61 -10.93
C GLY A 330 -5.39 -24.19 -9.53
N LYS A 331 -5.48 -23.33 -8.49
CA LYS A 331 -5.77 -23.70 -7.08
C LYS A 331 -4.73 -24.66 -6.46
N GLY A 332 -3.47 -24.51 -6.84
CA GLY A 332 -2.35 -25.27 -6.28
C GLY A 332 -1.88 -24.69 -4.94
N GLU A 333 -0.62 -24.94 -4.60
CA GLU A 333 0.01 -24.31 -3.44
C GLU A 333 0.09 -22.78 -3.65
N LEU A 334 -0.35 -22.00 -2.65
CA LEU A 334 -0.23 -20.54 -2.66
C LEU A 334 1.25 -20.15 -2.46
N ARG A 335 1.88 -19.74 -3.55
CA ARG A 335 3.30 -19.40 -3.54
C ARG A 335 3.55 -17.98 -3.05
N TYR A 336 4.70 -17.80 -2.42
CA TYR A 336 5.15 -16.50 -1.92
C TYR A 336 5.23 -15.41 -3.00
N ASP A 337 5.70 -15.75 -4.20
CA ASP A 337 5.79 -14.79 -5.31
C ASP A 337 4.41 -14.22 -5.71
N VAL A 338 3.34 -15.00 -5.60
CA VAL A 338 1.96 -14.52 -5.82
C VAL A 338 1.59 -13.47 -4.77
N VAL A 339 1.84 -13.74 -3.50
CA VAL A 339 1.53 -12.80 -2.40
C VAL A 339 2.35 -11.53 -2.52
N ARG A 340 3.68 -11.65 -2.68
CA ARG A 340 4.58 -10.50 -2.84
C ARG A 340 4.20 -9.63 -4.05
N ASP A 341 4.00 -10.25 -5.20
CA ASP A 341 3.76 -9.52 -6.44
C ASP A 341 2.38 -8.83 -6.43
N SER A 342 1.39 -9.42 -5.76
CA SER A 342 0.08 -8.78 -5.53
C SER A 342 0.24 -7.57 -4.62
N LEU A 343 0.90 -7.69 -3.46
CA LEU A 343 1.21 -6.55 -2.60
C LEU A 343 1.85 -5.42 -3.41
N VAL A 344 2.94 -5.71 -4.12
CA VAL A 344 3.69 -4.70 -4.88
C VAL A 344 2.86 -4.03 -5.97
N VAL A 345 2.08 -4.79 -6.73
CA VAL A 345 1.31 -4.22 -7.85
C VAL A 345 0.14 -3.40 -7.34
N LEU A 346 -0.61 -3.91 -6.37
CA LEU A 346 -1.79 -3.22 -5.85
C LEU A 346 -1.38 -1.93 -5.11
N THR A 347 -0.38 -1.95 -4.24
CA THR A 347 0.10 -0.75 -3.55
C THR A 347 0.73 0.30 -4.49
N ARG A 348 1.16 -0.08 -5.70
CA ARG A 348 1.48 0.89 -6.77
C ARG A 348 0.25 1.54 -7.39
N MET A 349 -0.88 0.88 -7.33
CA MET A 349 -2.14 1.38 -7.90
C MET A 349 -2.91 2.26 -6.91
N THR A 350 -2.73 2.05 -5.61
CA THR A 350 -3.47 2.69 -4.53
C THR A 350 -2.72 3.84 -3.83
N GLY A 351 -1.51 4.17 -4.27
CA GLY A 351 -0.72 5.28 -3.73
C GLY A 351 -1.30 6.65 -4.13
N TYR A 352 -2.42 7.02 -3.53
CA TYR A 352 -3.09 8.31 -3.70
C TYR A 352 -2.67 9.31 -2.61
N GLU A 353 -2.76 10.62 -2.94
CA GLU A 353 -2.62 11.67 -1.94
C GLU A 353 -3.86 11.73 -1.04
N LYS A 354 -3.71 12.29 0.17
CA LYS A 354 -4.77 12.32 1.19
C LYS A 354 -6.07 12.95 0.69
N ASP A 355 -5.98 14.04 -0.05
CA ASP A 355 -7.16 14.74 -0.56
C ASP A 355 -7.89 13.90 -1.63
N ASP A 356 -7.14 13.16 -2.46
CA ASP A 356 -7.70 12.23 -3.45
C ASP A 356 -8.40 11.05 -2.76
N ILE A 357 -7.83 10.53 -1.66
CA ILE A 357 -8.44 9.47 -0.86
C ILE A 357 -9.76 9.93 -0.25
N TYR A 358 -9.77 11.12 0.35
CA TYR A 358 -10.99 11.68 0.94
C TYR A 358 -12.08 11.86 -0.12
N GLU A 359 -11.75 12.47 -1.26
CA GLU A 359 -12.68 12.67 -2.37
C GLU A 359 -13.20 11.33 -2.91
N TYR A 360 -12.34 10.32 -3.00
CA TYR A 360 -12.73 8.98 -3.44
C TYR A 360 -13.74 8.35 -2.47
N LEU A 361 -13.46 8.35 -1.16
CA LEU A 361 -14.32 7.76 -0.15
C LEU A 361 -15.68 8.48 -0.03
N GLU A 362 -15.70 9.80 -0.20
CA GLU A 362 -16.92 10.60 -0.11
C GLU A 362 -17.84 10.41 -1.35
N ASN A 363 -17.25 10.26 -2.53
CA ASN A 363 -17.99 10.25 -3.79
C ASN A 363 -18.20 8.86 -4.40
N SER A 364 -17.54 7.83 -3.88
CA SER A 364 -17.65 6.46 -4.37
C SER A 364 -18.60 5.62 -3.52
N PHE A 365 -19.15 4.57 -4.09
CA PHE A 365 -19.94 3.53 -3.39
C PHE A 365 -21.00 4.08 -2.40
N GLU A 366 -21.79 5.07 -2.80
CA GLU A 366 -22.86 5.65 -1.98
C GLU A 366 -22.41 6.34 -0.67
N HIS A 367 -21.22 6.96 -0.66
CA HIS A 367 -20.63 7.65 0.50
C HIS A 367 -20.21 6.68 1.61
N ILE A 368 -19.23 5.83 1.33
CA ILE A 368 -18.69 4.84 2.28
C ILE A 368 -17.75 5.41 3.34
N ILE A 369 -17.49 6.73 3.31
CA ILE A 369 -16.62 7.36 4.29
C ILE A 369 -17.18 7.13 5.71
N TRP A 370 -16.31 6.64 6.61
CA TRP A 370 -16.64 6.31 8.01
C TRP A 370 -17.71 5.24 8.18
N ASP A 371 -18.00 4.43 7.16
CA ASP A 371 -18.95 3.33 7.25
C ASP A 371 -18.24 2.07 7.76
N TRP A 372 -18.46 1.77 9.04
CA TRP A 372 -17.90 0.56 9.65
C TRP A 372 -18.51 -0.71 9.04
N GLY A 373 -19.78 -0.69 8.68
CA GLY A 373 -20.46 -1.85 8.08
C GLY A 373 -19.86 -2.24 6.74
N TYR A 374 -19.60 -1.24 5.87
CA TYR A 374 -18.92 -1.46 4.61
C TYR A 374 -17.49 -1.96 4.82
N PHE A 375 -16.75 -1.31 5.72
CA PHE A 375 -15.37 -1.71 6.05
C PHE A 375 -15.32 -3.16 6.55
N ALA A 376 -16.27 -3.55 7.41
CA ALA A 376 -16.37 -4.91 7.93
C ALA A 376 -16.72 -5.91 6.84
N LEU A 377 -17.59 -5.55 5.89
CA LEU A 377 -17.97 -6.40 4.77
C LEU A 377 -16.78 -6.75 3.88
N ILE A 378 -15.91 -5.79 3.57
CA ILE A 378 -14.78 -6.03 2.65
C ILE A 378 -13.55 -6.62 3.34
N CYS A 379 -13.34 -6.38 4.64
CA CYS A 379 -12.19 -6.88 5.39
C CYS A 379 -12.48 -8.15 6.18
N GLY A 380 -13.72 -8.40 6.54
CA GLY A 380 -14.17 -9.52 7.37
C GLY A 380 -14.14 -10.91 6.75
#